data_5933acedf818d54b59f3fe20a4a31185
#
_entry.id   5933acedf818d54b59f3fe20a4a31185
#
_cell.length_a   1.000
_cell.length_b   1.000
_cell.length_c   1.000
_cell.angle_alpha   90.00
_cell.angle_beta   90.00
_cell.angle_gamma   90.00
#
_symmetry.space_group_name_H-M   'P 1'
#
loop_
_entity.id
_entity.type
_entity.pdbx_description
1 polymer ?
#
loop_
_entity_poly.entity_id
_entity_poly.type
_entity_poly.pdbx_seq_one_letter_code
_entity_poly.pdbx_strand_id
1 'polypeptide(L)'
;SHIINELGRFAPREVILSPGAKENEHIYEFVTRKLEAMPESASESFEYLPASVLLCRQFGFTDIDQCGLDGQPGAVCAAGALLGYIKETQKFDISHINRLDVFYGGRYMELDWVTRRNLELTESLRSGEKKGSLLWVLDKTKTPMGGRMLRSWVERPLLSAVAIKRRLTAVNELYSNNVARGELMAVLREITDMQRLVGRAVYG
;
A
#
# COMPACT_ATOMS: atom_id res chain seq x y z
N SER A 1 -15.56 -5.76 -6.94
CA SER A 1 -15.27 -4.38 -7.32
C SER A 1 -13.83 -4.01 -6.99
N HIS A 2 -13.27 -3.03 -7.66
CA HIS A 2 -11.87 -2.57 -7.48
C HIS A 2 -11.58 -2.18 -6.01
N ILE A 3 -12.52 -1.50 -5.36
CA ILE A 3 -12.41 -1.09 -3.94
C ILE A 3 -12.19 -2.31 -3.03
N ILE A 4 -12.97 -3.38 -3.20
CA ILE A 4 -12.84 -4.61 -2.41
C ILE A 4 -11.45 -5.25 -2.60
N ASN A 5 -10.93 -5.24 -3.82
CA ASN A 5 -9.60 -5.79 -4.12
C ASN A 5 -8.48 -4.99 -3.43
N GLU A 6 -8.57 -3.66 -3.42
CA GLU A 6 -7.59 -2.82 -2.76
C GLU A 6 -7.71 -2.90 -1.22
N LEU A 7 -8.92 -2.89 -0.67
CA LEU A 7 -9.13 -3.11 0.75
C LEU A 7 -8.58 -4.47 1.21
N GLY A 8 -8.84 -5.53 0.44
CA GLY A 8 -8.29 -6.87 0.74
C GLY A 8 -6.77 -6.93 0.64
N ARG A 9 -6.16 -6.10 -0.21
CA ARG A 9 -4.71 -6.01 -0.34
C ARG A 9 -4.06 -5.29 0.84
N PHE A 10 -4.65 -4.17 1.26
CA PHE A 10 -4.14 -3.41 2.40
C PHE A 10 -4.43 -4.10 3.73
N ALA A 11 -5.50 -4.88 3.80
CA ALA A 11 -6.00 -5.51 5.02
C ALA A 11 -5.98 -4.54 6.22
N PRO A 12 -6.65 -3.39 6.11
CA PRO A 12 -6.64 -2.37 7.16
C PRO A 12 -7.37 -2.89 8.40
N ARG A 13 -6.99 -2.39 9.56
CA ARG A 13 -7.71 -2.66 10.83
C ARG A 13 -8.88 -1.72 11.05
N GLU A 14 -8.80 -0.53 10.48
CA GLU A 14 -9.84 0.51 10.56
C GLU A 14 -10.13 1.02 9.16
N VAL A 15 -11.38 1.28 8.86
CA VAL A 15 -11.84 1.77 7.56
C VAL A 15 -12.84 2.90 7.78
N ILE A 16 -12.52 4.08 7.27
CA ILE A 16 -13.44 5.22 7.30
C ILE A 16 -14.36 5.09 6.09
N LEU A 17 -15.67 5.01 6.34
CA LEU A 17 -16.68 4.86 5.31
C LEU A 17 -17.51 6.13 5.17
N SER A 18 -17.66 6.60 3.93
CA SER A 18 -18.68 7.61 3.62
C SER A 18 -20.09 7.05 3.83
N PRO A 19 -21.12 7.89 4.02
CA PRO A 19 -22.48 7.41 4.19
C PRO A 19 -22.92 6.45 3.08
N GLY A 20 -22.70 6.79 1.81
CA GLY A 20 -23.05 5.93 0.68
C GLY A 20 -22.23 4.63 0.60
N ALA A 21 -20.98 4.63 1.07
CA ALA A 21 -20.20 3.41 1.16
C ALA A 21 -20.68 2.48 2.29
N LYS A 22 -21.16 3.07 3.39
CA LYS A 22 -21.74 2.33 4.52
C LYS A 22 -23.09 1.69 4.17
N GLU A 23 -23.88 2.33 3.34
CA GLU A 23 -25.15 1.81 2.83
C GLU A 23 -24.96 0.69 1.80
N ASN A 24 -23.76 0.56 1.22
CA ASN A 24 -23.44 -0.51 0.30
C ASN A 24 -23.14 -1.80 1.08
N GLU A 25 -24.11 -2.71 1.13
CA GLU A 25 -24.04 -3.97 1.87
C GLU A 25 -22.80 -4.80 1.54
N HIS A 26 -22.41 -4.88 0.26
CA HIS A 26 -21.23 -5.64 -0.16
C HIS A 26 -19.92 -5.07 0.40
N ILE A 27 -19.79 -3.75 0.44
CA ILE A 27 -18.59 -3.09 1.00
C ILE A 27 -18.59 -3.26 2.51
N TYR A 28 -19.72 -3.01 3.15
CA TYR A 28 -19.86 -3.10 4.60
C TYR A 28 -19.61 -4.52 5.13
N GLU A 29 -20.22 -5.54 4.50
CA GLU A 29 -19.97 -6.94 4.85
C GLU A 29 -18.52 -7.36 4.61
N PHE A 30 -17.90 -6.89 3.53
CA PHE A 30 -16.49 -7.19 3.28
C PHE A 30 -15.59 -6.62 4.36
N VAL A 31 -15.79 -5.35 4.75
CA VAL A 31 -15.01 -4.68 5.79
C VAL A 31 -15.18 -5.38 7.14
N THR A 32 -16.44 -5.64 7.55
CA THR A 32 -16.73 -6.16 8.90
C THR A 32 -16.53 -7.65 9.06
N ARG A 33 -16.92 -8.46 8.04
CA ARG A 33 -16.92 -9.92 8.15
C ARG A 33 -15.71 -10.59 7.51
N LYS A 34 -15.13 -10.01 6.43
CA LYS A 34 -14.00 -10.62 5.73
C LYS A 34 -12.67 -10.07 6.17
N LEU A 35 -12.58 -8.76 6.36
CA LEU A 35 -11.38 -8.11 6.88
C LEU A 35 -11.35 -8.06 8.41
N GLU A 36 -12.48 -8.23 9.07
CA GLU A 36 -12.63 -8.03 10.52
C GLU A 36 -12.14 -6.64 10.96
N ALA A 37 -12.28 -5.67 10.04
CA ALA A 37 -11.87 -4.31 10.27
C ALA A 37 -12.99 -3.51 10.97
N MET A 38 -12.61 -2.52 11.78
CA MET A 38 -13.54 -1.63 12.45
C MET A 38 -14.00 -0.54 11.47
N PRO A 39 -15.30 -0.45 11.15
CA PRO A 39 -15.82 0.61 10.31
C PRO A 39 -16.05 1.88 11.13
N GLU A 40 -15.36 2.95 10.78
CA GLU A 40 -15.60 4.29 11.35
C GLU A 40 -16.48 5.11 10.42
N SER A 41 -17.30 5.98 11.00
CA SER A 41 -18.19 6.86 10.24
C SER A 41 -17.75 8.31 10.44
N ALA A 42 -17.34 8.95 9.35
CA ALA A 42 -17.01 10.37 9.33
C ALA A 42 -17.85 11.05 8.23
N SER A 43 -19.10 11.40 8.54
CA SER A 43 -20.04 11.96 7.55
C SER A 43 -19.63 13.33 7.02
N GLU A 44 -19.08 14.18 7.90
CA GLU A 44 -18.70 15.56 7.55
C GLU A 44 -17.35 15.66 6.83
N SER A 45 -16.55 14.60 6.85
CA SER A 45 -15.18 14.61 6.31
C SER A 45 -15.10 14.29 4.82
N PHE A 46 -16.21 13.87 4.18
CA PHE A 46 -16.23 13.47 2.76
C PHE A 46 -16.71 14.57 1.80
N GLU A 47 -16.64 15.82 2.23
CA GLU A 47 -16.99 16.96 1.36
C GLU A 47 -15.79 17.39 0.52
N TYR A 48 -16.03 17.66 -0.77
CA TYR A 48 -14.96 17.96 -1.73
C TYR A 48 -14.16 19.23 -1.39
N LEU A 49 -14.83 20.33 -1.08
CA LEU A 49 -14.16 21.61 -0.81
C LEU A 49 -13.26 21.56 0.45
N PRO A 50 -13.75 21.12 1.63
CA PRO A 50 -12.90 20.96 2.79
C PRO A 50 -11.74 19.99 2.56
N ALA A 51 -12.00 18.87 1.86
CA ALA A 51 -11.00 17.86 1.53
C ALA A 51 -9.88 18.43 0.63
N SER A 52 -10.25 19.16 -0.43
CA SER A 52 -9.28 19.77 -1.35
C SER A 52 -8.39 20.79 -0.64
N VAL A 53 -8.97 21.67 0.17
CA VAL A 53 -8.22 22.67 0.96
C VAL A 53 -7.27 21.98 1.94
N LEU A 54 -7.73 20.92 2.61
CA LEU A 54 -6.92 20.18 3.57
C LEU A 54 -5.72 19.50 2.92
N LEU A 55 -5.93 18.87 1.76
CA LEU A 55 -4.87 18.22 0.97
C LEU A 55 -3.86 19.24 0.43
N CYS A 56 -4.33 20.34 -0.18
CA CYS A 56 -3.46 21.39 -0.67
C CYS A 56 -2.57 21.95 0.45
N ARG A 57 -3.16 22.24 1.61
CA ARG A 57 -2.41 22.74 2.77
C ARG A 57 -1.38 21.74 3.29
N GLN A 58 -1.73 20.45 3.36
CA GLN A 58 -0.85 19.40 3.88
C GLN A 58 0.37 19.17 2.99
N PHE A 59 0.15 19.13 1.66
CA PHE A 59 1.19 18.77 0.70
C PHE A 59 1.83 19.98 0.00
N GLY A 60 1.43 21.20 0.37
CA GLY A 60 2.02 22.44 -0.17
C GLY A 60 1.60 22.74 -1.62
N PHE A 61 0.44 22.25 -2.07
CA PHE A 61 -0.10 22.54 -3.38
C PHE A 61 -0.90 23.85 -3.38
N THR A 62 -0.87 24.57 -4.49
CA THR A 62 -1.71 25.77 -4.70
C THR A 62 -3.08 25.41 -5.25
N ASP A 63 -3.18 24.29 -5.95
CA ASP A 63 -4.40 23.76 -6.53
C ASP A 63 -4.46 22.24 -6.39
N ILE A 64 -5.67 21.69 -6.27
CA ILE A 64 -5.89 20.23 -6.14
C ILE A 64 -5.44 19.47 -7.39
N ASP A 65 -5.45 20.09 -8.55
CA ASP A 65 -4.99 19.49 -9.81
C ASP A 65 -3.51 19.10 -9.76
N GLN A 66 -2.71 19.79 -8.95
CA GLN A 66 -1.29 19.47 -8.73
C GLN A 66 -1.10 18.16 -7.93
N CYS A 67 -2.15 17.69 -7.25
CA CYS A 67 -2.12 16.40 -6.54
C CYS A 67 -2.13 15.19 -7.48
N GLY A 68 -2.40 15.36 -8.79
CA GLY A 68 -2.60 14.26 -9.72
C GLY A 68 -3.92 13.52 -9.51
N LEU A 69 -4.93 14.17 -8.91
CA LEU A 69 -6.28 13.63 -8.69
C LEU A 69 -7.32 14.26 -9.61
N ASP A 70 -6.88 14.79 -10.76
CA ASP A 70 -7.73 15.41 -11.77
C ASP A 70 -8.90 14.51 -12.16
N GLY A 71 -10.11 15.06 -12.12
CA GLY A 71 -11.32 14.34 -12.47
C GLY A 71 -11.71 13.22 -11.51
N GLN A 72 -11.09 13.12 -10.33
CA GLN A 72 -11.32 12.08 -9.33
C GLN A 72 -11.85 12.63 -8.00
N PRO A 73 -13.05 13.29 -7.99
CA PRO A 73 -13.57 13.94 -6.78
C PRO A 73 -13.76 12.96 -5.61
N GLY A 74 -14.12 11.71 -5.89
CA GLY A 74 -14.23 10.67 -4.85
C GLY A 74 -12.89 10.34 -4.19
N ALA A 75 -11.79 10.36 -4.93
CA ALA A 75 -10.46 10.14 -4.37
C ALA A 75 -10.00 11.33 -3.52
N VAL A 76 -10.32 12.57 -3.94
CA VAL A 76 -10.06 13.78 -3.15
C VAL A 76 -10.81 13.72 -1.82
N CYS A 77 -12.11 13.40 -1.85
CA CYS A 77 -12.91 13.26 -0.63
C CYS A 77 -12.37 12.17 0.30
N ALA A 78 -12.03 11.00 -0.24
CA ALA A 78 -11.52 9.89 0.56
C ALA A 78 -10.15 10.21 1.19
N ALA A 79 -9.23 10.81 0.43
CA ALA A 79 -7.93 11.22 0.93
C ALA A 79 -8.04 12.34 1.98
N GLY A 80 -8.92 13.31 1.76
CA GLY A 80 -9.22 14.37 2.71
C GLY A 80 -9.81 13.84 4.01
N ALA A 81 -10.79 12.93 3.93
CA ALA A 81 -11.39 12.29 5.09
C ALA A 81 -10.35 11.50 5.91
N LEU A 82 -9.51 10.72 5.24
CA LEU A 82 -8.43 9.99 5.92
C LEU A 82 -7.45 10.93 6.62
N LEU A 83 -7.04 11.99 5.94
CA LEU A 83 -6.13 12.98 6.51
C LEU A 83 -6.75 13.72 7.71
N GLY A 84 -8.03 14.08 7.62
CA GLY A 84 -8.79 14.66 8.72
C GLY A 84 -8.83 13.73 9.94
N TYR A 85 -9.19 12.47 9.73
CA TYR A 85 -9.21 11.45 10.77
C TYR A 85 -7.85 11.26 11.44
N ILE A 86 -6.77 11.21 10.66
CA ILE A 86 -5.42 11.11 11.21
C ILE A 86 -5.10 12.34 12.08
N LYS A 87 -5.48 13.56 11.66
CA LYS A 87 -5.27 14.79 12.44
C LYS A 87 -6.03 14.79 13.76
N GLU A 88 -7.25 14.28 13.77
CA GLU A 88 -8.09 14.20 14.98
C GLU A 88 -7.61 13.14 15.97
N THR A 89 -7.20 11.99 15.46
CA THR A 89 -6.79 10.84 16.27
C THR A 89 -5.34 10.92 16.73
N GLN A 90 -4.44 11.41 15.86
CA GLN A 90 -3.04 11.66 16.20
C GLN A 90 -2.91 13.04 16.82
N LYS A 91 -2.73 13.11 18.12
CA LYS A 91 -2.51 14.38 18.84
C LYS A 91 -1.14 15.02 18.54
N PHE A 92 -0.36 14.43 17.63
CA PHE A 92 0.96 14.87 17.23
C PHE A 92 0.93 15.53 15.85
N ASP A 93 1.97 16.28 15.55
CA ASP A 93 2.17 16.87 14.22
C ASP A 93 2.31 15.80 13.14
N ILE A 94 1.53 15.94 12.06
CA ILE A 94 1.55 15.05 10.90
C ILE A 94 2.31 15.62 9.70
N SER A 95 3.18 16.62 9.92
CA SER A 95 4.01 17.25 8.88
C SER A 95 4.91 16.26 8.13
N HIS A 96 5.19 15.12 8.76
CA HIS A 96 5.92 14.01 8.14
C HIS A 96 5.17 13.34 6.98
N ILE A 97 3.85 13.44 6.94
CA ILE A 97 3.05 13.02 5.80
C ILE A 97 3.14 14.14 4.75
N ASN A 98 4.22 14.14 4.00
CA ASN A 98 4.57 15.23 3.07
C ASN A 98 4.49 14.81 1.59
N ARG A 99 4.04 13.59 1.31
CA ARG A 99 3.93 13.06 -0.05
C ARG A 99 2.62 12.32 -0.27
N LEU A 100 1.99 12.61 -1.39
CA LEU A 100 0.83 11.89 -1.90
C LEU A 100 1.25 11.11 -3.15
N ASP A 101 1.18 9.78 -3.09
CA ASP A 101 1.43 8.92 -4.25
C ASP A 101 0.10 8.47 -4.87
N VAL A 102 -0.17 8.93 -6.08
CA VAL A 102 -1.37 8.55 -6.83
C VAL A 102 -1.05 7.38 -7.75
N PHE A 103 -1.84 6.32 -7.65
CA PHE A 103 -1.69 5.13 -8.49
C PHE A 103 -2.83 5.07 -9.51
N TYR A 104 -2.46 5.16 -10.77
CA TYR A 104 -3.39 4.94 -11.88
C TYR A 104 -3.41 3.46 -12.26
N GLY A 105 -4.59 2.95 -12.65
CA GLY A 105 -4.74 1.60 -13.18
C GLY A 105 -3.90 1.36 -14.45
N GLY A 106 -3.67 0.09 -14.80
CA GLY A 106 -3.01 -0.29 -16.06
C GLY A 106 -1.49 -0.52 -16.00
N ARG A 107 -0.81 -0.21 -14.89
CA ARG A 107 0.62 -0.53 -14.70
C ARG A 107 0.85 -1.93 -14.17
N TYR A 108 -0.07 -2.43 -13.38
CA TYR A 108 0.01 -3.72 -12.69
C TYR A 108 -1.15 -4.62 -13.09
N MET A 109 -0.92 -5.93 -13.03
CA MET A 109 -1.97 -6.93 -13.19
C MET A 109 -2.95 -6.81 -12.03
N GLU A 110 -4.23 -6.66 -12.36
CA GLU A 110 -5.29 -6.68 -11.38
C GLU A 110 -5.55 -8.13 -10.96
N LEU A 111 -5.27 -8.41 -9.71
CA LEU A 111 -5.61 -9.67 -9.07
C LEU A 111 -6.70 -9.38 -8.04
N ASP A 112 -7.86 -10.01 -8.20
CA ASP A 112 -8.90 -9.87 -7.20
C ASP A 112 -8.51 -10.53 -5.87
N TRP A 113 -9.22 -10.16 -4.81
CA TRP A 113 -8.93 -10.67 -3.47
C TRP A 113 -9.03 -12.20 -3.38
N VAL A 114 -10.01 -12.80 -4.06
CA VAL A 114 -10.23 -14.26 -4.07
C VAL A 114 -9.06 -14.96 -4.78
N THR A 115 -8.65 -14.46 -5.92
CA THR A 115 -7.50 -14.96 -6.67
C THR A 115 -6.21 -14.90 -5.85
N ARG A 116 -5.92 -13.76 -5.20
CA ARG A 116 -4.73 -13.62 -4.34
C ARG A 116 -4.72 -14.63 -3.21
N ARG A 117 -5.87 -14.80 -2.56
CA ARG A 117 -6.05 -15.76 -1.48
C ARG A 117 -5.89 -17.20 -1.97
N ASN A 118 -6.55 -17.56 -3.06
CA ASN A 118 -6.52 -18.93 -3.60
C ASN A 118 -5.13 -19.30 -4.14
N LEU A 119 -4.37 -18.36 -4.66
CA LEU A 119 -2.98 -18.57 -5.07
C LEU A 119 -2.00 -18.55 -3.89
N GLU A 120 -2.46 -18.31 -2.68
CA GLU A 120 -1.63 -18.23 -1.46
C GLU A 120 -0.39 -17.35 -1.67
N LEU A 121 -0.58 -16.16 -2.26
CA LEU A 121 0.53 -15.31 -2.66
C LEU A 121 1.37 -14.83 -1.48
N THR A 122 0.73 -14.40 -0.40
CA THR A 122 1.39 -13.81 0.77
C THR A 122 1.11 -14.55 2.07
N GLU A 123 0.03 -15.31 2.12
CA GLU A 123 -0.44 -16.03 3.30
C GLU A 123 -1.04 -17.37 2.90
N SER A 124 -0.88 -18.38 3.74
CA SER A 124 -1.45 -19.72 3.55
C SER A 124 -2.94 -19.72 3.86
N LEU A 125 -3.75 -20.40 3.05
CA LEU A 125 -5.20 -20.59 3.28
C LEU A 125 -5.50 -21.30 4.61
N ARG A 126 -4.60 -22.19 5.02
CA ARG A 126 -4.81 -23.04 6.19
C ARG A 126 -4.55 -22.30 7.51
N SER A 127 -3.48 -21.51 7.57
CA SER A 127 -3.04 -20.89 8.83
C SER A 127 -3.15 -19.36 8.84
N GLY A 128 -3.38 -18.71 7.69
CA GLY A 128 -3.30 -17.24 7.58
C GLY A 128 -1.88 -16.68 7.77
N GLU A 129 -0.87 -17.55 7.83
CA GLU A 129 0.51 -17.16 8.05
C GLU A 129 1.30 -17.05 6.74
N LYS A 130 2.39 -16.30 6.77
CA LYS A 130 3.34 -16.22 5.64
C LYS A 130 3.90 -17.60 5.26
N LYS A 131 4.13 -18.47 6.25
CA LYS A 131 4.69 -19.81 6.03
C LYS A 131 3.76 -20.66 5.16
N GLY A 132 4.30 -21.23 4.10
CA GLY A 132 3.55 -22.01 3.11
C GLY A 132 3.07 -21.20 1.91
N SER A 133 3.18 -19.87 1.92
CA SER A 133 2.81 -19.02 0.79
C SER A 133 3.92 -18.93 -0.28
N LEU A 134 3.55 -18.42 -1.47
CA LEU A 134 4.53 -18.11 -2.52
C LEU A 134 5.61 -17.15 -2.03
N LEU A 135 5.22 -16.09 -1.32
CA LEU A 135 6.14 -15.13 -0.74
C LEU A 135 7.14 -15.79 0.21
N TRP A 136 6.71 -16.75 1.02
CA TRP A 136 7.61 -17.47 1.93
C TRP A 136 8.69 -18.27 1.19
N VAL A 137 8.34 -18.88 0.07
CA VAL A 137 9.31 -19.62 -0.77
C VAL A 137 10.33 -18.69 -1.40
N LEU A 138 9.84 -17.56 -1.95
CA LEU A 138 10.66 -16.59 -2.69
C LEU A 138 11.51 -15.70 -1.79
N ASP A 139 11.05 -15.42 -0.56
CA ASP A 139 11.72 -14.44 0.31
C ASP A 139 13.03 -14.98 0.90
N LYS A 140 14.09 -14.68 0.20
CA LYS A 140 15.48 -14.87 0.62
C LYS A 140 16.20 -13.54 0.83
N THR A 141 15.43 -12.45 0.95
CA THR A 141 15.96 -11.08 1.13
C THR A 141 16.82 -10.98 2.39
N LYS A 142 17.76 -10.06 2.36
CA LYS A 142 18.71 -9.84 3.47
C LYS A 142 18.38 -8.60 4.29
N THR A 143 17.48 -7.77 3.79
CA THR A 143 17.06 -6.53 4.45
C THR A 143 15.55 -6.50 4.63
N PRO A 144 15.02 -5.87 5.70
CA PRO A 144 13.57 -5.69 5.87
C PRO A 144 12.93 -4.90 4.73
N MET A 145 13.64 -3.91 4.20
CA MET A 145 13.19 -3.11 3.04
C MET A 145 13.06 -3.97 1.78
N GLY A 146 14.02 -4.86 1.54
CA GLY A 146 13.96 -5.84 0.44
C GLY A 146 12.76 -6.78 0.57
N GLY A 147 12.48 -7.26 1.77
CA GLY A 147 11.31 -8.10 2.05
C GLY A 147 9.99 -7.37 1.74
N ARG A 148 9.85 -6.11 2.16
CA ARG A 148 8.68 -5.29 1.82
C ARG A 148 8.55 -5.06 0.32
N MET A 149 9.65 -4.79 -0.37
CA MET A 149 9.66 -4.62 -1.83
C MET A 149 9.26 -5.91 -2.55
N LEU A 150 9.80 -7.06 -2.15
CA LEU A 150 9.45 -8.35 -2.73
C LEU A 150 7.97 -8.67 -2.52
N ARG A 151 7.43 -8.45 -1.32
CA ARG A 151 6.00 -8.59 -1.05
C ARG A 151 5.16 -7.74 -2.00
N SER A 152 5.51 -6.47 -2.15
CA SER A 152 4.83 -5.56 -3.10
C SER A 152 4.90 -6.06 -4.54
N TRP A 153 5.99 -6.68 -4.96
CA TRP A 153 6.11 -7.23 -6.31
C TRP A 153 5.25 -8.47 -6.53
N VAL A 154 5.12 -9.32 -5.53
CA VAL A 154 4.24 -10.50 -5.57
C VAL A 154 2.78 -10.08 -5.59
N GLU A 155 2.40 -9.08 -4.80
CA GLU A 155 1.03 -8.56 -4.73
C GLU A 155 0.62 -7.77 -5.97
N ARG A 156 1.58 -7.16 -6.68
CA ARG A 156 1.36 -6.30 -7.86
C ARG A 156 2.28 -6.68 -9.01
N PRO A 157 1.99 -7.78 -9.74
CA PRO A 157 2.76 -8.15 -10.91
C PRO A 157 2.71 -7.08 -11.99
N LEU A 158 3.83 -6.86 -12.67
CA LEU A 158 3.89 -5.90 -13.78
C LEU A 158 3.19 -6.44 -15.02
N LEU A 159 2.57 -5.55 -15.81
CA LEU A 159 2.00 -5.86 -17.12
C LEU A 159 3.01 -5.59 -18.26
N SER A 160 3.87 -4.59 -18.08
CA SER A 160 4.82 -4.19 -19.12
C SER A 160 5.91 -5.24 -19.33
N ALA A 161 5.96 -5.87 -20.49
CA ALA A 161 7.01 -6.81 -20.88
C ALA A 161 8.41 -6.19 -20.80
N VAL A 162 8.54 -4.90 -21.12
CA VAL A 162 9.82 -4.17 -21.04
C VAL A 162 10.28 -4.07 -19.59
N ALA A 163 9.40 -3.69 -18.67
CA ALA A 163 9.72 -3.58 -17.26
C ALA A 163 10.02 -4.95 -16.62
N ILE A 164 9.32 -6.01 -17.05
CA ILE A 164 9.58 -7.39 -16.64
C ILE A 164 10.96 -7.83 -17.12
N LYS A 165 11.27 -7.64 -18.40
CA LYS A 165 12.59 -7.99 -18.96
C LYS A 165 13.72 -7.28 -18.26
N ARG A 166 13.56 -5.99 -17.93
CA ARG A 166 14.57 -5.23 -17.16
C ARG A 166 14.86 -5.86 -15.80
N ARG A 167 13.82 -6.31 -15.06
CA ARG A 167 14.01 -7.02 -13.79
C ARG A 167 14.69 -8.36 -13.98
N LEU A 168 14.26 -9.13 -15.00
CA LEU A 168 14.85 -10.43 -15.30
C LEU A 168 16.32 -10.33 -15.73
N THR A 169 16.70 -9.28 -16.47
CA THR A 169 18.11 -9.03 -16.82
C THR A 169 18.96 -8.81 -15.58
N ALA A 170 18.51 -7.98 -14.64
CA ALA A 170 19.24 -7.76 -13.39
C ALA A 170 19.37 -9.05 -12.53
N VAL A 171 18.31 -9.85 -12.48
CA VAL A 171 18.35 -11.16 -11.81
C VAL A 171 19.33 -12.09 -12.50
N ASN A 172 19.32 -12.16 -13.83
CA ASN A 172 20.23 -13.03 -14.61
C ASN A 172 21.69 -12.63 -14.44
N GLU A 173 21.99 -11.34 -14.38
CA GLU A 173 23.35 -10.84 -14.12
C GLU A 173 23.88 -11.35 -12.79
N LEU A 174 23.12 -11.18 -11.70
CA LEU A 174 23.50 -11.68 -10.37
C LEU A 174 23.45 -13.20 -10.27
N TYR A 175 22.58 -13.87 -11.03
CA TYR A 175 22.56 -15.33 -11.08
C TYR A 175 23.82 -15.89 -11.72
N SER A 176 24.29 -15.28 -12.80
CA SER A 176 25.47 -15.70 -13.53
C SER A 176 26.79 -15.32 -12.83
N ASN A 177 26.77 -14.31 -11.96
CA ASN A 177 27.94 -13.83 -11.23
C ASN A 177 27.86 -14.19 -9.72
N ASN A 178 28.32 -15.38 -9.38
CA ASN A 178 28.27 -15.89 -8.01
C ASN A 178 29.12 -15.06 -7.03
N VAL A 179 30.25 -14.51 -7.48
CA VAL A 179 31.15 -13.70 -6.64
C VAL A 179 30.47 -12.39 -6.27
N ALA A 180 30.05 -11.60 -7.27
CA ALA A 180 29.36 -10.34 -7.04
C ALA A 180 28.07 -10.52 -6.23
N ARG A 181 27.31 -11.61 -6.45
CA ARG A 181 26.12 -11.93 -5.65
C ARG A 181 26.51 -12.20 -4.19
N GLY A 182 27.58 -12.95 -3.94
CA GLY A 182 28.06 -13.25 -2.59
C GLY A 182 28.47 -11.99 -1.83
N GLU A 183 29.25 -11.11 -2.47
CA GLU A 183 29.69 -9.82 -1.92
C GLU A 183 28.49 -8.92 -1.62
N LEU A 184 27.58 -8.76 -2.57
CA LEU A 184 26.37 -7.98 -2.38
C LEU A 184 25.53 -8.51 -1.20
N MET A 185 25.37 -9.82 -1.09
CA MET A 185 24.63 -10.44 0.02
C MET A 185 25.30 -10.21 1.37
N ALA A 186 26.62 -10.17 1.42
CA ALA A 186 27.38 -9.88 2.65
C ALA A 186 27.12 -8.44 3.10
N VAL A 187 27.28 -7.47 2.20
CA VAL A 187 27.03 -6.04 2.48
C VAL A 187 25.57 -5.80 2.88
N LEU A 188 24.61 -6.41 2.19
CA LEU A 188 23.19 -6.23 2.51
C LEU A 188 22.81 -6.75 3.92
N ARG A 189 23.51 -7.73 4.48
CA ARG A 189 23.26 -8.24 5.85
C ARG A 189 23.60 -7.22 6.93
N GLU A 190 24.49 -6.30 6.65
CA GLU A 190 24.90 -5.24 7.58
C GLU A 190 23.94 -4.06 7.58
N ILE A 191 23.06 -3.97 6.55
CA ILE A 191 22.09 -2.87 6.41
C ILE A 191 20.87 -3.15 7.28
N THR A 192 20.68 -2.30 8.27
CA THR A 192 19.52 -2.31 9.15
C THR A 192 18.28 -1.65 8.48
N ASP A 193 17.14 -1.67 9.14
CA ASP A 193 15.91 -1.05 8.62
C ASP A 193 15.99 0.49 8.67
N MET A 194 16.57 1.08 7.63
CA MET A 194 16.74 2.53 7.53
C MET A 194 15.42 3.30 7.62
N GLN A 195 14.33 2.77 7.07
CA GLN A 195 13.02 3.43 7.15
C GLN A 195 12.54 3.55 8.60
N ARG A 196 12.72 2.49 9.40
CA ARG A 196 12.37 2.50 10.83
C ARG A 196 13.33 3.35 11.65
N LEU A 197 14.61 3.39 11.28
CA LEU A 197 15.59 4.23 11.96
C LEU A 197 15.30 5.72 11.72
N VAL A 198 15.06 6.10 10.48
CA VAL A 198 14.67 7.48 10.13
C VAL A 198 13.36 7.85 10.84
N GLY A 199 12.36 6.98 10.82
CA GLY A 199 11.10 7.21 11.54
C GLY A 199 11.35 7.49 13.04
N ARG A 200 12.15 6.67 13.71
CA ARG A 200 12.50 6.89 15.12
C ARG A 200 13.31 8.17 15.36
N ALA A 201 14.20 8.53 14.47
CA ALA A 201 14.98 9.77 14.59
C ALA A 201 14.12 11.02 14.43
N VAL A 202 13.04 10.93 13.65
CA VAL A 202 12.12 12.06 13.42
C VAL A 202 11.06 12.18 14.52
N TYR A 203 10.64 11.05 15.11
CA TYR A 203 9.52 11.03 16.08
C TYR A 203 9.95 10.79 17.54
N GLY A 204 11.24 10.58 17.82
CA GLY A 204 11.76 10.31 19.17
C GLY A 204 11.63 8.84 19.51
#